data_891cf32c923d651ee28b495b04496d16
#
_entry.id   891cf32c923d651ee28b495b04496d16
#
_cell.length_a   1.000
_cell.length_b   1.000
_cell.length_c   1.000
_cell.angle_alpha   90.00
_cell.angle_beta   90.00
_cell.angle_gamma   90.00
#
_symmetry.space_group_name_H-M   'P 1'
#
loop_
_entity.id
_entity.type
_entity.pdbx_description
1 polymer ?
#
loop_
_entity_poly.entity_id
_entity_poly.type
_entity_poly.pdbx_seq_one_letter_code
_entity_poly.pdbx_strand_id
1 'polypeptide(L)'
;MLAGSVARSSSVAARVIALAALAVVVAAVVFVVFGGPGKSPGPRTGLDPYLAAWAHGDDRGAAALTDNPRAATAGLIANRRGLDGARVQASVVEVREHDNAADADVRVTWNVPGIGAWSYGATIALAREDKKWRVAWSPADIHPRLRGASRLGTVRQAPDRAPIVDRDGRPLVMARQVVRVGIDRAKVRDVDATATQLAEVLKIDAGELASAARRAGAKQFVEAVTLRNADYQPLAERLKAIQGVQTVDGTAQLAPTRSFARALLGAVAPATAEQVQKAHGTIAAGDDVGQWGLEARFESRLAGTSTRRIVIRGADGEPTATLLRRPGRKGQSLRTTIDRNVQQAAETALGPRRDKAAVVALQPSTGDILAVANRPTDETFDRAIDGRYPPGSTFKVISTAALLRDGLKTTDTVACPKTITIGGKQFKNFEGEAAGAVPFSTDFAQSCNTAFVSLAKRLPADALTRTAHDFGLGRTRASQVPPGTDSVERAAAMIGQARIVASPLAMAGVASTVADGRWHLPRLLDSDPRSTGPSLPVDELTTLRTLMRSVVTSGTGTALAVVPGEVAGKTGTAEFGGGNPPATHAWFIAFRGDLAVAVLVEKGSSGGAAAAPVAQRFFTALPAQA
;
A
#
# COMPACT_ATOMS: atom_id res chain seq x y z
N MET A 1 -41.82 -3.25 16.63
CA MET A 1 -42.92 -2.72 15.81
C MET A 1 -42.43 -1.55 14.99
N LEU A 2 -42.80 -1.58 13.74
CA LEU A 2 -42.64 -0.58 12.67
C LEU A 2 -41.30 -0.57 11.94
N ALA A 3 -41.34 -1.36 10.86
CA ALA A 3 -40.48 -1.31 9.70
C ALA A 3 -40.73 -0.01 8.90
N GLY A 4 -39.67 0.55 8.35
CA GLY A 4 -39.68 1.59 7.34
C GLY A 4 -38.88 1.13 6.13
N SER A 5 -39.60 0.57 5.14
CA SER A 5 -39.08 0.26 3.81
C SER A 5 -38.85 1.57 3.05
N VAL A 6 -37.68 1.78 2.48
CA VAL A 6 -37.47 2.79 1.44
C VAL A 6 -37.00 2.12 0.16
N ALA A 7 -37.78 2.38 -0.87
CA ALA A 7 -37.92 1.80 -2.17
C ALA A 7 -36.66 1.73 -3.02
N ARG A 8 -36.46 0.57 -3.63
CA ARG A 8 -35.76 0.38 -4.90
C ARG A 8 -36.71 0.78 -6.05
N SER A 9 -36.51 1.94 -6.65
CA SER A 9 -37.18 2.29 -7.92
C SER A 9 -36.37 3.30 -8.73
N SER A 10 -35.27 2.87 -9.34
CA SER A 10 -34.60 3.68 -10.38
C SER A 10 -33.89 2.86 -11.47
N SER A 11 -34.05 1.53 -11.53
CA SER A 11 -33.36 0.71 -12.54
C SER A 11 -34.25 0.26 -13.73
N VAL A 12 -35.56 0.47 -13.68
CA VAL A 12 -36.49 0.05 -14.75
C VAL A 12 -36.67 1.17 -15.78
N ALA A 13 -36.71 2.41 -15.38
CA ALA A 13 -36.85 3.56 -16.30
C ALA A 13 -35.64 3.73 -17.24
N ALA A 14 -34.43 3.47 -16.79
CA ALA A 14 -33.22 3.57 -17.61
C ALA A 14 -33.11 2.46 -18.67
N ARG A 15 -33.72 1.29 -18.44
CA ARG A 15 -33.73 0.17 -19.41
C ARG A 15 -34.81 0.30 -20.47
N VAL A 16 -35.90 0.97 -20.16
CA VAL A 16 -36.98 1.20 -21.13
C VAL A 16 -36.59 2.30 -22.12
N ILE A 17 -35.84 3.33 -21.70
CA ILE A 17 -35.35 4.40 -22.61
C ILE A 17 -34.28 3.87 -23.56
N ALA A 18 -33.42 2.94 -23.12
CA ALA A 18 -32.41 2.32 -24.00
C ALA A 18 -33.00 1.39 -25.06
N LEU A 19 -34.12 0.72 -24.79
CA LEU A 19 -34.82 -0.15 -25.73
C LEU A 19 -35.69 0.64 -26.73
N ALA A 20 -36.24 1.77 -26.31
CA ALA A 20 -36.99 2.65 -27.20
C ALA A 20 -36.09 3.36 -28.22
N ALA A 21 -34.86 3.75 -27.84
CA ALA A 21 -33.87 4.33 -28.73
C ALA A 21 -33.36 3.33 -29.79
N LEU A 22 -33.29 2.04 -29.46
CA LEU A 22 -32.85 1.00 -30.40
C LEU A 22 -33.95 0.66 -31.42
N ALA A 23 -35.23 0.73 -31.03
CA ALA A 23 -36.36 0.45 -31.93
C ALA A 23 -36.58 1.54 -32.96
N VAL A 24 -36.29 2.81 -32.64
CA VAL A 24 -36.42 3.94 -33.56
C VAL A 24 -35.32 3.91 -34.63
N VAL A 25 -34.11 3.44 -34.32
CA VAL A 25 -33.01 3.31 -35.30
C VAL A 25 -33.25 2.15 -36.27
N VAL A 26 -33.89 1.07 -35.83
CA VAL A 26 -34.22 -0.07 -36.72
C VAL A 26 -35.44 0.25 -37.64
N ALA A 27 -36.38 1.05 -37.17
CA ALA A 27 -37.55 1.45 -38.02
C ALA A 27 -37.19 2.48 -39.10
N ALA A 28 -36.13 3.29 -38.89
CA ALA A 28 -35.67 4.25 -39.90
C ALA A 28 -34.90 3.61 -41.06
N VAL A 29 -34.42 2.38 -40.93
CA VAL A 29 -33.69 1.66 -41.99
C VAL A 29 -34.59 0.90 -42.96
N VAL A 30 -35.88 0.67 -42.62
CA VAL A 30 -36.79 -0.13 -43.46
C VAL A 30 -37.62 0.74 -44.44
N PHE A 31 -37.62 2.07 -44.32
CA PHE A 31 -38.55 2.90 -45.13
C PHE A 31 -37.92 3.58 -46.38
N VAL A 32 -36.72 3.18 -46.84
CA VAL A 32 -36.05 3.76 -48.02
C VAL A 32 -35.73 2.69 -49.09
N VAL A 33 -36.50 1.67 -49.30
CA VAL A 33 -36.25 0.66 -50.35
C VAL A 33 -37.38 0.53 -51.40
N PHE A 34 -38.27 1.49 -51.59
CA PHE A 34 -39.11 1.54 -52.79
C PHE A 34 -39.23 2.96 -53.32
N GLY A 35 -38.16 3.44 -53.92
CA GLY A 35 -38.19 4.58 -54.83
C GLY A 35 -38.45 4.12 -56.27
N GLY A 36 -39.33 4.82 -56.97
CA GLY A 36 -39.86 4.50 -58.31
C GLY A 36 -38.81 4.34 -59.41
N PRO A 37 -39.19 3.86 -60.58
CA PRO A 37 -38.26 3.51 -61.65
C PRO A 37 -37.64 4.76 -62.28
N GLY A 38 -36.29 4.87 -62.17
CA GLY A 38 -35.57 5.82 -63.01
C GLY A 38 -34.44 6.63 -62.39
N LYS A 39 -34.23 6.62 -61.06
CA LYS A 39 -33.04 7.28 -60.48
C LYS A 39 -31.90 6.31 -60.28
N SER A 40 -30.76 6.57 -60.85
CA SER A 40 -29.51 5.85 -60.56
C SER A 40 -29.26 5.85 -59.04
N PRO A 41 -28.76 4.72 -58.45
CA PRO A 41 -28.46 4.66 -57.03
C PRO A 41 -27.52 5.83 -56.64
N GLY A 42 -27.91 6.62 -55.62
CA GLY A 42 -27.11 7.73 -55.15
C GLY A 42 -25.85 7.30 -54.36
N PRO A 43 -24.93 8.25 -54.04
CA PRO A 43 -23.65 8.00 -53.37
C PRO A 43 -23.76 7.23 -52.04
N ARG A 44 -24.87 7.37 -51.33
CA ARG A 44 -25.14 6.64 -50.07
C ARG A 44 -25.16 5.14 -50.22
N THR A 45 -25.44 4.60 -51.43
CA THR A 45 -25.41 3.15 -51.66
C THR A 45 -24.01 2.54 -51.54
N GLY A 46 -22.94 3.30 -51.72
CA GLY A 46 -21.56 2.91 -51.45
C GLY A 46 -21.07 3.34 -50.08
N LEU A 47 -21.48 4.54 -49.59
CA LEU A 47 -21.01 5.12 -48.35
C LEU A 47 -21.56 4.43 -47.09
N ASP A 48 -22.89 4.25 -47.02
CA ASP A 48 -23.52 3.73 -45.78
C ASP A 48 -23.03 2.31 -45.41
N PRO A 49 -22.87 1.35 -46.35
CA PRO A 49 -22.26 0.06 -46.05
C PRO A 49 -20.79 0.16 -45.61
N TYR A 50 -20.00 1.08 -46.20
CA TYR A 50 -18.62 1.33 -45.78
C TYR A 50 -18.55 1.81 -44.34
N LEU A 51 -19.31 2.82 -43.98
CA LEU A 51 -19.35 3.36 -42.62
C LEU A 51 -19.87 2.32 -41.61
N ALA A 52 -20.88 1.52 -41.99
CA ALA A 52 -21.41 0.46 -41.15
C ALA A 52 -20.36 -0.62 -40.86
N ALA A 53 -19.68 -1.14 -41.89
CA ALA A 53 -18.62 -2.12 -41.75
C ALA A 53 -17.46 -1.59 -40.86
N TRP A 54 -17.02 -0.34 -41.11
CA TRP A 54 -15.99 0.33 -40.32
C TRP A 54 -16.38 0.48 -38.86
N ALA A 55 -17.62 0.86 -38.56
CA ALA A 55 -18.15 1.01 -37.22
C ALA A 55 -18.23 -0.36 -36.45
N HIS A 56 -18.58 -1.43 -37.18
CA HIS A 56 -18.61 -2.77 -36.61
C HIS A 56 -17.23 -3.41 -36.41
N GLY A 57 -16.15 -2.76 -36.88
CA GLY A 57 -14.78 -3.27 -36.79
C GLY A 57 -14.41 -4.24 -37.89
N ASP A 58 -15.26 -4.41 -38.89
CA ASP A 58 -14.95 -5.15 -40.13
C ASP A 58 -14.15 -4.29 -41.09
N ASP A 59 -12.87 -4.06 -40.71
CA ASP A 59 -11.96 -3.22 -41.49
C ASP A 59 -11.71 -3.80 -42.91
N ARG A 60 -11.84 -5.10 -43.11
CA ARG A 60 -11.71 -5.75 -44.42
C ARG A 60 -12.97 -5.57 -45.26
N GLY A 61 -14.14 -5.75 -44.66
CA GLY A 61 -15.43 -5.51 -45.30
C GLY A 61 -15.58 -4.04 -45.75
N ALA A 62 -15.21 -3.10 -44.90
CA ALA A 62 -15.17 -1.68 -45.25
C ALA A 62 -14.21 -1.43 -46.44
N ALA A 63 -12.97 -1.95 -46.36
CA ALA A 63 -11.99 -1.79 -47.42
C ALA A 63 -12.44 -2.35 -48.79
N ALA A 64 -13.20 -3.44 -48.82
CA ALA A 64 -13.74 -4.03 -50.05
C ALA A 64 -14.69 -3.09 -50.80
N LEU A 65 -15.23 -2.08 -50.13
CA LEU A 65 -16.14 -1.08 -50.71
C LEU A 65 -15.40 0.18 -51.21
N THR A 66 -14.07 0.14 -51.24
CA THR A 66 -13.21 1.22 -51.76
C THR A 66 -12.68 0.90 -53.18
N ASP A 67 -12.12 1.89 -53.85
CA ASP A 67 -11.36 1.76 -55.11
C ASP A 67 -10.00 1.06 -54.88
N ASN A 68 -9.44 1.11 -53.67
CA ASN A 68 -8.16 0.48 -53.33
C ASN A 68 -8.26 -0.36 -52.05
N PRO A 69 -8.86 -1.59 -52.11
CA PRO A 69 -9.10 -2.44 -50.96
C PRO A 69 -7.83 -2.81 -50.16
N ARG A 70 -6.70 -2.95 -50.86
CA ARG A 70 -5.42 -3.33 -50.23
C ARG A 70 -4.87 -2.20 -49.34
N ALA A 71 -4.83 -0.97 -49.87
CA ALA A 71 -4.37 0.20 -49.12
C ALA A 71 -5.34 0.55 -48.00
N ALA A 72 -6.66 0.47 -48.26
CA ALA A 72 -7.70 0.71 -47.25
C ALA A 72 -7.63 -0.28 -46.09
N THR A 73 -7.48 -1.58 -46.36
CA THR A 73 -7.32 -2.60 -45.30
C THR A 73 -6.11 -2.29 -44.42
N ALA A 74 -4.96 -2.01 -44.98
CA ALA A 74 -3.75 -1.67 -44.24
C ALA A 74 -3.94 -0.41 -43.40
N GLY A 75 -4.57 0.64 -43.97
CA GLY A 75 -4.82 1.89 -43.28
C GLY A 75 -5.80 1.75 -42.12
N LEU A 76 -6.97 1.14 -42.32
CA LEU A 76 -8.00 0.97 -41.32
C LEU A 76 -7.47 0.16 -40.13
N ILE A 77 -6.83 -1.02 -40.37
CA ILE A 77 -6.26 -1.86 -39.33
C ILE A 77 -5.14 -1.13 -38.57
N ALA A 78 -4.23 -0.45 -39.27
CA ALA A 78 -3.10 0.24 -38.63
C ALA A 78 -3.59 1.36 -37.68
N ASN A 79 -4.62 2.13 -38.09
CA ASN A 79 -5.15 3.21 -37.28
C ASN A 79 -5.97 2.71 -36.08
N ARG A 80 -6.77 1.66 -36.26
CA ARG A 80 -7.48 1.01 -35.15
C ARG A 80 -6.51 0.45 -34.12
N ARG A 81 -5.47 -0.24 -34.57
CA ARG A 81 -4.39 -0.75 -33.70
C ARG A 81 -3.64 0.39 -33.01
N GLY A 82 -3.34 1.46 -33.73
CA GLY A 82 -2.66 2.64 -33.17
C GLY A 82 -3.47 3.37 -32.10
N LEU A 83 -4.79 3.23 -32.13
CA LEU A 83 -5.72 3.73 -31.13
C LEU A 83 -6.14 2.65 -30.10
N ASP A 84 -5.28 1.67 -29.83
CA ASP A 84 -5.47 0.62 -28.81
C ASP A 84 -6.77 -0.19 -29.02
N GLY A 85 -7.16 -0.45 -30.28
CA GLY A 85 -8.38 -1.19 -30.60
C GLY A 85 -9.67 -0.39 -30.41
N ALA A 86 -9.59 0.93 -30.45
CA ALA A 86 -10.73 1.83 -30.26
C ALA A 86 -11.92 1.50 -31.17
N ARG A 87 -13.12 1.66 -30.64
CA ARG A 87 -14.36 1.60 -31.43
C ARG A 87 -14.57 2.93 -32.14
N VAL A 88 -14.98 2.86 -33.41
CA VAL A 88 -15.31 4.03 -34.21
C VAL A 88 -16.81 4.07 -34.48
N GLN A 89 -17.35 5.25 -34.55
CA GLN A 89 -18.69 5.57 -35.09
C GLN A 89 -18.54 6.70 -36.11
N ALA A 90 -19.24 6.59 -37.23
CA ALA A 90 -19.24 7.64 -38.21
C ALA A 90 -20.70 7.92 -38.65
N SER A 91 -21.05 9.18 -38.74
CA SER A 91 -22.37 9.63 -39.19
C SER A 91 -22.23 10.66 -40.31
N VAL A 92 -23.05 10.52 -41.34
CA VAL A 92 -23.09 11.44 -42.47
C VAL A 92 -23.73 12.73 -42.03
N VAL A 93 -23.04 13.84 -42.32
CA VAL A 93 -23.54 15.22 -42.12
C VAL A 93 -24.18 15.73 -43.40
N GLU A 94 -23.45 15.64 -44.53
CA GLU A 94 -23.90 16.10 -45.83
C GLU A 94 -23.27 15.25 -46.94
N VAL A 95 -23.95 15.12 -48.09
CA VAL A 95 -23.40 14.49 -49.29
C VAL A 95 -23.64 15.45 -50.48
N ARG A 96 -22.58 15.84 -51.14
CA ARG A 96 -22.60 16.68 -52.33
C ARG A 96 -22.19 15.82 -53.53
N GLU A 97 -23.10 15.65 -54.50
CA GLU A 97 -22.89 14.84 -55.72
C GLU A 97 -22.51 15.75 -56.88
N HIS A 98 -21.47 15.33 -57.64
CA HIS A 98 -20.94 16.03 -58.81
C HIS A 98 -20.73 15.00 -59.93
N ASP A 99 -21.65 14.88 -60.87
CA ASP A 99 -21.59 13.91 -61.97
C ASP A 99 -21.29 12.46 -61.52
N ASN A 100 -20.05 11.98 -61.73
CA ASN A 100 -19.59 10.66 -61.33
C ASN A 100 -18.75 10.67 -60.01
N ALA A 101 -18.74 11.75 -59.29
CA ALA A 101 -18.05 11.92 -58.00
C ALA A 101 -19.00 12.47 -56.94
N ALA A 102 -18.68 12.24 -55.68
CA ALA A 102 -19.37 12.85 -54.56
C ALA A 102 -18.42 13.03 -53.36
N ASP A 103 -18.67 14.08 -52.60
CA ASP A 103 -18.01 14.35 -51.32
C ASP A 103 -19.00 14.18 -50.18
N ALA A 104 -18.68 13.33 -49.22
CA ALA A 104 -19.48 13.11 -48.04
C ALA A 104 -18.77 13.69 -46.83
N ASP A 105 -19.35 14.71 -46.21
CA ASP A 105 -18.91 15.22 -44.93
C ASP A 105 -19.46 14.29 -43.83
N VAL A 106 -18.57 13.75 -43.05
CA VAL A 106 -18.88 12.79 -41.98
C VAL A 106 -18.34 13.27 -40.63
N ARG A 107 -19.08 13.03 -39.59
CA ARG A 107 -18.61 13.16 -38.21
C ARG A 107 -18.10 11.80 -37.74
N VAL A 108 -16.81 11.71 -37.47
CA VAL A 108 -16.15 10.51 -36.94
C VAL A 108 -15.94 10.64 -35.43
N THR A 109 -16.31 9.63 -34.69
CA THR A 109 -16.11 9.56 -33.24
C THR A 109 -15.43 8.25 -32.87
N TRP A 110 -14.24 8.33 -32.28
CA TRP A 110 -13.52 7.22 -31.71
C TRP A 110 -13.74 7.16 -30.21
N ASN A 111 -14.01 5.99 -29.67
CA ASN A 111 -13.97 5.75 -28.22
C ASN A 111 -12.63 5.08 -27.89
N VAL A 112 -11.64 5.90 -27.54
CA VAL A 112 -10.25 5.47 -27.34
C VAL A 112 -10.05 5.03 -25.90
N PRO A 113 -9.54 3.81 -25.63
CA PRO A 113 -9.28 3.32 -24.28
C PRO A 113 -8.44 4.30 -23.47
N GLY A 114 -8.94 4.65 -22.28
CA GLY A 114 -8.28 5.57 -21.34
C GLY A 114 -8.23 7.05 -21.76
N ILE A 115 -8.78 7.43 -22.91
CA ILE A 115 -8.94 8.82 -23.37
C ILE A 115 -10.41 9.21 -23.44
N GLY A 116 -11.29 8.25 -23.81
CA GLY A 116 -12.72 8.47 -24.03
C GLY A 116 -13.06 8.88 -25.45
N ALA A 117 -14.21 9.51 -25.60
CA ALA A 117 -14.71 9.94 -26.91
C ALA A 117 -13.87 11.09 -27.49
N TRP A 118 -13.50 10.93 -28.76
CA TRP A 118 -12.82 11.93 -29.59
C TRP A 118 -13.51 12.05 -30.94
N SER A 119 -14.04 13.24 -31.25
CA SER A 119 -14.82 13.49 -32.47
C SER A 119 -14.20 14.58 -33.32
N TYR A 120 -14.32 14.44 -34.63
CA TYR A 120 -13.89 15.41 -35.62
C TYR A 120 -14.71 15.26 -36.91
N GLY A 121 -14.63 16.21 -37.80
CA GLY A 121 -15.16 16.12 -39.16
C GLY A 121 -14.13 15.56 -40.14
N ALA A 122 -14.56 14.75 -41.08
CA ALA A 122 -13.77 14.29 -42.21
C ALA A 122 -14.63 14.35 -43.48
N THR A 123 -14.00 14.48 -44.65
CA THR A 123 -14.66 14.40 -45.95
C THR A 123 -14.21 13.12 -46.65
N ILE A 124 -15.15 12.25 -46.99
CA ILE A 124 -14.92 11.00 -47.72
C ILE A 124 -15.32 11.24 -49.17
N ALA A 125 -14.37 11.07 -50.06
CA ALA A 125 -14.62 11.14 -51.49
C ALA A 125 -15.20 9.82 -52.02
N LEU A 126 -16.15 9.89 -52.92
CA LEU A 126 -16.73 8.74 -53.62
C LEU A 126 -16.62 8.93 -55.15
N ALA A 127 -16.36 7.84 -55.85
CA ALA A 127 -16.38 7.76 -57.30
C ALA A 127 -17.38 6.72 -57.77
N ARG A 128 -17.98 6.97 -58.92
CA ARG A 128 -18.94 6.05 -59.55
C ARG A 128 -18.24 5.28 -60.68
N GLU A 129 -18.03 3.99 -60.44
CA GLU A 129 -17.42 3.04 -61.37
C GLU A 129 -18.43 1.93 -61.72
N ASP A 130 -18.60 1.61 -62.99
CA ASP A 130 -19.53 0.55 -63.45
C ASP A 130 -20.93 0.64 -62.82
N LYS A 131 -21.47 1.86 -62.78
CA LYS A 131 -22.78 2.18 -62.15
C LYS A 131 -22.86 1.93 -60.65
N LYS A 132 -21.74 1.65 -59.97
CA LYS A 132 -21.66 1.45 -58.51
C LYS A 132 -20.83 2.56 -57.87
N TRP A 133 -21.27 3.04 -56.72
CA TRP A 133 -20.53 3.99 -55.91
C TRP A 133 -19.51 3.28 -55.03
N ARG A 134 -18.26 3.73 -55.04
CA ARG A 134 -17.16 3.27 -54.21
C ARG A 134 -16.52 4.44 -53.49
N VAL A 135 -15.95 4.20 -52.28
CA VAL A 135 -15.10 5.18 -51.61
C VAL A 135 -13.78 5.30 -52.38
N ALA A 136 -13.42 6.50 -52.80
CA ALA A 136 -12.12 6.84 -53.39
C ALA A 136 -11.12 6.97 -52.23
N TRP A 137 -10.46 5.84 -51.89
CA TRP A 137 -9.71 5.70 -50.68
C TRP A 137 -8.55 6.67 -50.51
N SER A 138 -8.53 7.35 -49.36
CA SER A 138 -7.41 8.17 -48.89
C SER A 138 -7.19 8.00 -47.40
N PRO A 139 -5.97 8.08 -46.87
CA PRO A 139 -5.74 8.14 -45.42
C PRO A 139 -6.51 9.27 -44.74
N ALA A 140 -6.85 10.33 -45.47
CA ALA A 140 -7.65 11.48 -45.01
C ALA A 140 -9.10 11.09 -44.65
N ASP A 141 -9.64 9.98 -45.21
CA ASP A 141 -10.96 9.44 -44.86
C ASP A 141 -11.03 9.03 -43.38
N ILE A 142 -9.90 8.54 -42.81
CA ILE A 142 -9.81 8.23 -41.41
C ILE A 142 -9.64 9.50 -40.58
N HIS A 143 -8.71 10.40 -40.97
CA HIS A 143 -8.52 11.69 -40.33
C HIS A 143 -7.93 12.71 -41.29
N PRO A 144 -8.48 13.94 -41.41
CA PRO A 144 -8.09 14.91 -42.43
C PRO A 144 -6.62 15.29 -42.49
N ARG A 145 -5.87 15.04 -41.43
CA ARG A 145 -4.42 15.35 -41.34
C ARG A 145 -3.51 14.15 -41.65
N LEU A 146 -4.04 12.96 -41.90
CA LEU A 146 -3.23 11.81 -42.30
C LEU A 146 -2.78 11.96 -43.77
N ARG A 147 -1.53 11.60 -44.07
CA ARG A 147 -0.92 11.60 -45.41
C ARG A 147 0.01 10.40 -45.57
N GLY A 148 0.03 9.82 -46.74
CA GLY A 148 0.93 8.73 -47.09
C GLY A 148 0.88 7.57 -46.09
N ALA A 149 2.02 7.18 -45.53
CA ALA A 149 2.14 6.09 -44.54
C ALA A 149 1.90 6.54 -43.10
N SER A 150 1.45 7.78 -42.85
CA SER A 150 1.17 8.24 -41.50
C SER A 150 -0.06 7.53 -40.91
N ARG A 151 -0.08 7.38 -39.61
CA ARG A 151 -1.15 6.71 -38.85
C ARG A 151 -1.45 7.37 -37.52
N LEU A 152 -2.64 7.18 -37.03
CA LEU A 152 -3.01 7.57 -35.66
C LEU A 152 -2.28 6.68 -34.63
N GLY A 153 -2.02 7.22 -33.47
CA GLY A 153 -1.45 6.49 -32.36
C GLY A 153 -1.76 7.17 -31.03
N THR A 154 -1.65 6.42 -29.97
CA THR A 154 -1.70 6.94 -28.61
C THR A 154 -0.30 7.14 -28.05
N VAL A 155 -0.13 8.13 -27.17
CA VAL A 155 1.06 8.34 -26.35
C VAL A 155 0.60 8.57 -24.93
N ARG A 156 1.17 7.79 -24.01
CA ARG A 156 0.97 7.92 -22.57
C ARG A 156 2.24 8.45 -21.95
N GLN A 157 2.12 9.46 -21.10
CA GLN A 157 3.20 10.01 -20.31
C GLN A 157 2.79 9.91 -18.84
N ALA A 158 3.45 9.04 -18.09
CA ALA A 158 3.25 8.93 -16.65
C ALA A 158 3.72 10.23 -15.97
N PRO A 159 3.05 10.70 -14.92
CA PRO A 159 3.56 11.77 -14.07
C PRO A 159 4.70 11.26 -13.19
N ASP A 160 5.50 12.17 -12.67
CA ASP A 160 6.42 11.86 -11.59
C ASP A 160 5.62 11.47 -10.35
N ARG A 161 6.03 10.35 -9.71
CA ARG A 161 5.44 9.90 -8.46
C ARG A 161 5.80 10.87 -7.34
N ALA A 162 4.82 11.27 -6.55
CA ALA A 162 5.05 12.18 -5.43
C ALA A 162 5.70 11.45 -4.23
N PRO A 163 6.49 12.14 -3.40
CA PRO A 163 7.17 11.54 -2.26
C PRO A 163 6.21 11.26 -1.09
N ILE A 164 6.57 10.28 -0.27
CA ILE A 164 6.11 10.18 1.12
C ILE A 164 7.09 11.00 1.96
N VAL A 165 6.56 11.89 2.81
CA VAL A 165 7.39 12.80 3.61
C VAL A 165 7.16 12.60 5.12
N ASP A 166 8.17 12.96 5.93
CA ASP A 166 8.09 12.95 7.38
C ASP A 166 7.24 14.12 7.92
N ARG A 167 7.18 14.25 9.25
CA ARG A 167 6.43 15.32 9.93
C ARG A 167 6.93 16.73 9.57
N ASP A 168 8.20 16.87 9.22
CA ASP A 168 8.84 18.15 8.85
C ASP A 168 8.75 18.44 7.34
N GLY A 169 8.20 17.52 6.55
CA GLY A 169 8.12 17.62 5.09
C GLY A 169 9.37 17.14 4.36
N ARG A 170 10.33 16.49 5.03
CA ARG A 170 11.51 15.90 4.40
C ARG A 170 11.16 14.55 3.78
N PRO A 171 11.68 14.22 2.58
CA PRO A 171 11.28 12.98 1.90
C PRO A 171 11.78 11.72 2.64
N LEU A 172 10.84 10.83 2.96
CA LEU A 172 11.10 9.47 3.42
C LEU A 172 11.24 8.52 2.23
N VAL A 173 10.31 8.59 1.25
CA VAL A 173 10.43 7.86 -0.02
C VAL A 173 10.38 8.88 -1.14
N MET A 174 11.34 8.79 -2.07
CA MET A 174 11.42 9.67 -3.24
C MET A 174 12.22 9.00 -4.36
N ALA A 175 12.14 9.54 -5.56
CA ALA A 175 13.00 9.14 -6.66
C ALA A 175 14.48 9.36 -6.30
N ARG A 176 15.28 8.30 -6.33
CA ARG A 176 16.72 8.31 -6.08
C ARG A 176 17.45 7.66 -7.23
N GLN A 177 18.67 8.12 -7.50
CA GLN A 177 19.54 7.52 -8.50
C GLN A 177 19.88 6.08 -8.14
N VAL A 178 19.77 5.21 -9.14
CA VAL A 178 20.07 3.79 -9.07
C VAL A 178 20.84 3.36 -10.32
N VAL A 179 21.54 2.25 -10.21
CA VAL A 179 22.20 1.61 -11.33
C VAL A 179 21.54 0.24 -11.56
N ARG A 180 20.93 0.07 -12.72
CA ARG A 180 20.37 -1.20 -13.16
C ARG A 180 21.50 -2.02 -13.78
N VAL A 181 21.78 -3.18 -13.22
CA VAL A 181 22.82 -4.10 -13.68
C VAL A 181 22.16 -5.29 -14.34
N GLY A 182 22.64 -5.70 -15.49
CA GLY A 182 22.05 -6.82 -16.21
C GLY A 182 22.89 -7.31 -17.38
N ILE A 183 22.33 -8.25 -18.13
CA ILE A 183 22.95 -8.87 -19.31
C ILE A 183 22.44 -8.17 -20.57
N ASP A 184 23.35 -7.64 -21.39
CA ASP A 184 23.05 -7.15 -22.73
C ASP A 184 23.12 -8.32 -23.73
N ARG A 185 21.96 -8.75 -24.23
CA ARG A 185 21.85 -9.87 -25.16
C ARG A 185 22.58 -9.64 -26.49
N ALA A 186 22.81 -8.36 -26.84
CA ALA A 186 23.57 -8.03 -28.05
C ALA A 186 25.10 -8.20 -27.87
N LYS A 187 25.60 -8.18 -26.64
CA LYS A 187 27.04 -8.20 -26.32
C LYS A 187 27.48 -9.47 -25.63
N VAL A 188 26.55 -10.25 -25.05
CA VAL A 188 26.88 -11.50 -24.36
C VAL A 188 27.24 -12.59 -25.36
N ARG A 189 28.35 -13.33 -25.13
CA ARG A 189 28.76 -14.48 -25.92
C ARG A 189 28.23 -15.79 -25.35
N ASP A 190 28.38 -15.96 -24.04
CA ASP A 190 27.89 -17.10 -23.28
C ASP A 190 27.00 -16.61 -22.15
N VAL A 191 25.70 -16.89 -22.27
CA VAL A 191 24.69 -16.44 -21.32
C VAL A 191 24.85 -17.09 -19.94
N ASP A 192 25.17 -18.40 -19.93
CA ASP A 192 25.24 -19.16 -18.69
C ASP A 192 26.50 -18.80 -17.89
N ALA A 193 27.63 -18.68 -18.56
CA ALA A 193 28.87 -18.22 -17.94
C ALA A 193 28.73 -16.79 -17.40
N THR A 194 28.14 -15.87 -18.18
CA THR A 194 27.93 -14.48 -17.75
C THR A 194 26.96 -14.42 -16.57
N ALA A 195 25.85 -15.19 -16.60
CA ALA A 195 24.88 -15.22 -15.50
C ALA A 195 25.51 -15.77 -14.23
N THR A 196 26.35 -16.81 -14.32
CA THR A 196 27.05 -17.37 -13.16
C THR A 196 28.02 -16.36 -12.53
N GLN A 197 28.86 -15.70 -13.32
CA GLN A 197 29.80 -14.68 -12.83
C GLN A 197 29.08 -13.49 -12.21
N LEU A 198 27.99 -13.01 -12.87
CA LEU A 198 27.19 -11.90 -12.38
C LEU A 198 26.49 -12.26 -11.08
N ALA A 199 25.92 -13.46 -10.98
CA ALA A 199 25.24 -13.95 -9.79
C ALA A 199 26.19 -14.10 -8.60
N GLU A 200 27.44 -14.52 -8.82
CA GLU A 200 28.46 -14.58 -7.77
C GLU A 200 28.76 -13.20 -7.17
N VAL A 201 28.91 -12.17 -8.03
CA VAL A 201 29.17 -10.79 -7.58
C VAL A 201 27.97 -10.19 -6.85
N LEU A 202 26.74 -10.42 -7.38
CA LEU A 202 25.50 -9.79 -6.89
C LEU A 202 24.80 -10.60 -5.78
N LYS A 203 25.22 -11.86 -5.55
CA LYS A 203 24.58 -12.79 -4.60
C LYS A 203 23.12 -13.07 -4.94
N ILE A 204 22.84 -13.37 -6.21
CA ILE A 204 21.50 -13.69 -6.75
C ILE A 204 21.51 -15.11 -7.36
N ASP A 205 20.35 -15.60 -7.80
CA ASP A 205 20.24 -16.91 -8.47
C ASP A 205 20.73 -16.84 -9.92
N ALA A 206 21.74 -17.64 -10.25
CA ALA A 206 22.31 -17.71 -11.59
C ALA A 206 21.37 -18.39 -12.61
N GLY A 207 20.62 -19.40 -12.16
CA GLY A 207 19.73 -20.20 -13.02
C GLY A 207 18.52 -19.38 -13.48
N GLU A 208 17.92 -18.63 -12.57
CA GLU A 208 16.82 -17.71 -12.90
C GLU A 208 17.27 -16.64 -13.89
N LEU A 209 18.43 -16.01 -13.65
CA LEU A 209 18.99 -14.99 -14.54
C LEU A 209 19.31 -15.55 -15.93
N ALA A 210 19.98 -16.69 -16.00
CA ALA A 210 20.30 -17.36 -17.27
C ALA A 210 19.03 -17.73 -18.05
N SER A 211 18.04 -18.27 -17.36
CA SER A 211 16.73 -18.61 -17.94
C SER A 211 16.02 -17.38 -18.51
N ALA A 212 15.98 -16.27 -17.76
CA ALA A 212 15.41 -15.02 -18.22
C ALA A 212 16.16 -14.48 -19.46
N ALA A 213 17.50 -14.50 -19.42
CA ALA A 213 18.33 -14.04 -20.52
C ALA A 213 18.19 -14.89 -21.78
N ARG A 214 18.05 -16.23 -21.67
CA ARG A 214 17.79 -17.11 -22.83
C ARG A 214 16.45 -16.86 -23.50
N ARG A 215 15.40 -16.53 -22.70
CA ARG A 215 14.05 -16.20 -23.25
C ARG A 215 13.99 -14.81 -23.88
N ALA A 216 14.93 -13.95 -23.57
CA ALA A 216 14.93 -12.57 -24.04
C ALA A 216 15.36 -12.47 -25.52
N GLY A 217 14.85 -11.46 -26.22
CA GLY A 217 15.23 -11.14 -27.59
C GLY A 217 16.72 -10.80 -27.74
N ALA A 218 17.28 -11.03 -28.94
CA ALA A 218 18.72 -10.92 -29.22
C ALA A 218 19.35 -9.53 -28.96
N LYS A 219 18.54 -8.48 -28.84
CA LYS A 219 19.00 -7.09 -28.56
C LYS A 219 18.45 -6.55 -27.24
N GLN A 220 17.92 -7.41 -26.38
CA GLN A 220 17.26 -6.99 -25.16
C GLN A 220 18.26 -6.91 -23.99
N PHE A 221 18.13 -5.87 -23.18
CA PHE A 221 18.75 -5.79 -21.86
C PHE A 221 17.92 -6.60 -20.87
N VAL A 222 18.52 -7.55 -20.17
CA VAL A 222 17.89 -8.38 -19.15
C VAL A 222 18.42 -7.93 -17.80
N GLU A 223 17.59 -7.23 -17.05
CA GLU A 223 17.95 -6.75 -15.72
C GLU A 223 18.14 -7.91 -14.75
N ALA A 224 19.26 -7.92 -14.03
CA ALA A 224 19.56 -8.85 -12.95
C ALA A 224 19.19 -8.24 -11.58
N VAL A 225 19.56 -6.98 -11.36
CA VAL A 225 19.27 -6.26 -10.11
C VAL A 225 19.36 -4.75 -10.32
N THR A 226 18.56 -4.02 -9.55
CA THR A 226 18.70 -2.56 -9.40
C THR A 226 19.42 -2.25 -8.07
N LEU A 227 20.57 -1.60 -8.15
CA LEU A 227 21.40 -1.21 -7.01
C LEU A 227 21.26 0.29 -6.71
N ARG A 228 21.25 0.64 -5.44
CA ARG A 228 21.52 2.04 -5.02
C ARG A 228 22.94 2.40 -5.44
N ASN A 229 23.18 3.67 -5.75
CA ASN A 229 24.52 4.10 -6.17
C ASN A 229 25.60 3.73 -5.13
N ALA A 230 25.31 3.89 -3.83
CA ALA A 230 26.22 3.49 -2.76
C ALA A 230 26.54 1.98 -2.73
N ASP A 231 25.56 1.12 -3.10
CA ASP A 231 25.73 -0.33 -3.16
C ASP A 231 26.47 -0.74 -4.45
N TYR A 232 26.34 0.03 -5.53
CA TYR A 232 26.97 -0.22 -6.82
C TYR A 232 28.47 0.13 -6.82
N GLN A 233 28.84 1.27 -6.23
CA GLN A 233 30.23 1.78 -6.30
C GLN A 233 31.30 0.74 -5.91
N PRO A 234 31.15 -0.02 -4.80
CA PRO A 234 32.14 -1.03 -4.42
C PRO A 234 32.23 -2.21 -5.39
N LEU A 235 31.22 -2.42 -6.23
CA LEU A 235 31.12 -3.54 -7.18
C LEU A 235 31.44 -3.13 -8.63
N ALA A 236 31.53 -1.84 -8.90
CA ALA A 236 31.56 -1.28 -10.26
C ALA A 236 32.65 -1.90 -11.15
N GLU A 237 33.89 -1.99 -10.68
CA GLU A 237 35.01 -2.54 -11.48
C GLU A 237 34.86 -4.05 -11.73
N ARG A 238 34.38 -4.78 -10.72
CA ARG A 238 34.12 -6.22 -10.88
C ARG A 238 33.01 -6.49 -11.89
N LEU A 239 31.94 -5.68 -11.87
CA LEU A 239 30.80 -5.79 -12.79
C LEU A 239 31.20 -5.43 -14.23
N LYS A 240 32.01 -4.37 -14.42
CA LYS A 240 32.50 -3.96 -15.74
C LYS A 240 33.42 -4.99 -16.37
N ALA A 241 34.13 -5.78 -15.57
CA ALA A 241 35.05 -6.83 -16.07
C ALA A 241 34.31 -8.05 -16.65
N ILE A 242 33.02 -8.24 -16.36
CA ILE A 242 32.24 -9.38 -16.84
C ILE A 242 31.72 -9.08 -18.25
N GLN A 243 32.13 -9.91 -19.22
CA GLN A 243 31.73 -9.74 -20.62
C GLN A 243 30.19 -9.91 -20.77
N GLY A 244 29.55 -8.98 -21.50
CA GLY A 244 28.12 -9.01 -21.73
C GLY A 244 27.28 -8.38 -20.60
N VAL A 245 27.91 -7.97 -19.50
CA VAL A 245 27.24 -7.19 -18.48
C VAL A 245 27.15 -5.72 -18.92
N GLN A 246 26.02 -5.13 -18.71
CA GLN A 246 25.76 -3.70 -18.93
C GLN A 246 25.14 -3.08 -17.68
N THR A 247 25.50 -1.84 -17.42
CA THR A 247 24.88 -1.00 -16.39
C THR A 247 24.12 0.14 -17.06
N VAL A 248 22.95 0.45 -16.52
CA VAL A 248 22.08 1.52 -17.01
C VAL A 248 21.67 2.39 -15.84
N ASP A 249 21.97 3.68 -15.90
CA ASP A 249 21.52 4.63 -14.91
C ASP A 249 19.99 4.77 -14.95
N GLY A 250 19.41 4.96 -13.79
CA GLY A 250 17.96 5.09 -13.64
C GLY A 250 17.57 5.76 -12.33
N THR A 251 16.28 5.83 -12.09
CA THR A 251 15.71 6.28 -10.81
C THR A 251 14.74 5.24 -10.29
N ALA A 252 14.66 5.12 -8.96
CA ALA A 252 13.67 4.27 -8.29
C ALA A 252 13.14 4.99 -7.04
N GLN A 253 11.89 4.70 -6.67
CA GLN A 253 11.29 5.21 -5.44
C GLN A 253 11.88 4.47 -4.24
N LEU A 254 12.70 5.13 -3.46
CA LEU A 254 13.47 4.49 -2.39
C LEU A 254 13.42 5.27 -1.09
N ALA A 255 13.29 4.55 0.03
CA ALA A 255 13.51 5.04 1.39
C ALA A 255 15.01 5.35 1.62
N PRO A 256 15.42 6.00 2.73
CA PRO A 256 16.83 6.32 3.00
C PRO A 256 17.74 5.09 3.01
N THR A 257 17.30 4.00 3.64
CA THR A 257 17.98 2.69 3.65
C THR A 257 17.02 1.58 3.24
N ARG A 258 17.52 0.37 2.99
CA ARG A 258 16.67 -0.78 2.65
C ARG A 258 15.74 -1.21 3.79
N SER A 259 16.13 -0.95 5.04
CA SER A 259 15.38 -1.33 6.24
C SER A 259 14.44 -0.25 6.74
N PHE A 260 14.67 1.02 6.36
CA PHE A 260 13.98 2.17 6.95
C PHE A 260 12.46 2.09 6.81
N ALA A 261 11.78 1.83 7.92
CA ALA A 261 10.33 1.67 8.04
C ALA A 261 9.71 0.80 6.93
N ARG A 262 10.43 -0.25 6.47
CA ARG A 262 10.15 -0.96 5.23
C ARG A 262 8.74 -1.54 5.17
N ALA A 263 8.28 -2.22 6.24
CA ALA A 263 6.94 -2.80 6.27
C ALA A 263 5.86 -1.71 6.18
N LEU A 264 6.07 -0.58 6.87
CA LEU A 264 5.15 0.55 6.89
C LEU A 264 5.13 1.30 5.55
N LEU A 265 6.29 1.78 5.07
CA LEU A 265 6.37 2.60 3.86
C LEU A 265 6.03 1.79 2.61
N GLY A 266 6.45 0.54 2.56
CA GLY A 266 6.23 -0.32 1.40
C GLY A 266 7.36 -0.22 0.37
N ALA A 267 7.07 -0.65 -0.84
CA ALA A 267 7.97 -0.57 -1.98
C ALA A 267 7.19 -0.32 -3.28
N VAL A 268 7.90 0.22 -4.24
CA VAL A 268 7.44 0.43 -5.62
C VAL A 268 8.22 -0.49 -6.54
N ALA A 269 7.51 -1.15 -7.45
CA ALA A 269 8.09 -2.03 -8.46
C ALA A 269 7.20 -2.05 -9.71
N PRO A 270 7.69 -2.58 -10.84
CA PRO A 270 6.89 -2.73 -12.04
C PRO A 270 5.60 -3.52 -11.80
N ALA A 271 4.51 -3.05 -12.40
CA ALA A 271 3.19 -3.65 -12.26
C ALA A 271 3.18 -5.11 -12.75
N THR A 272 2.58 -5.99 -11.96
CA THR A 272 2.35 -7.39 -12.37
C THR A 272 1.25 -7.46 -13.45
N ALA A 273 1.21 -8.57 -14.20
CA ALA A 273 0.16 -8.79 -15.20
C ALA A 273 -1.24 -8.72 -14.58
N GLU A 274 -1.41 -9.22 -13.35
CA GLU A 274 -2.67 -9.16 -12.60
C GLU A 274 -3.06 -7.71 -12.26
N GLN A 275 -2.10 -6.89 -11.81
CA GLN A 275 -2.33 -5.48 -11.52
C GLN A 275 -2.72 -4.71 -12.77
N VAL A 276 -2.06 -4.96 -13.90
CA VAL A 276 -2.41 -4.36 -15.20
C VAL A 276 -3.81 -4.74 -15.62
N GLN A 277 -4.18 -6.01 -15.50
CA GLN A 277 -5.51 -6.49 -15.86
C GLN A 277 -6.61 -5.85 -14.99
N LYS A 278 -6.41 -5.80 -13.67
CA LYS A 278 -7.37 -5.20 -12.72
C LYS A 278 -7.52 -3.69 -12.87
N ALA A 279 -6.51 -3.04 -13.40
CA ALA A 279 -6.47 -1.58 -13.53
C ALA A 279 -7.30 -1.02 -14.71
N HIS A 280 -7.88 -1.87 -15.55
CA HIS A 280 -8.74 -1.48 -16.69
C HIS A 280 -8.16 -0.33 -17.53
N GLY A 281 -6.85 -0.39 -17.83
CA GLY A 281 -6.15 0.60 -18.66
C GLY A 281 -5.64 1.85 -17.93
N THR A 282 -5.80 1.95 -16.61
CA THR A 282 -5.20 3.04 -15.81
C THR A 282 -3.71 2.78 -15.52
N ILE A 283 -3.32 1.51 -15.42
CA ILE A 283 -1.95 1.04 -15.28
C ILE A 283 -1.58 0.22 -16.53
N ALA A 284 -0.37 0.40 -17.03
CA ALA A 284 0.17 -0.35 -18.16
C ALA A 284 1.34 -1.24 -17.72
N ALA A 285 1.69 -2.22 -18.55
CA ALA A 285 2.91 -2.99 -18.35
C ALA A 285 4.14 -2.08 -18.35
N GLY A 286 5.01 -2.24 -17.35
CA GLY A 286 6.17 -1.39 -17.12
C GLY A 286 5.94 -0.14 -16.29
N ASP A 287 4.68 0.15 -15.87
CA ASP A 287 4.45 1.19 -14.88
C ASP A 287 4.91 0.73 -13.50
N ASP A 288 5.55 1.63 -12.77
CA ASP A 288 5.90 1.44 -11.38
C ASP A 288 4.70 1.69 -10.47
N VAL A 289 4.35 0.70 -9.65
CA VAL A 289 3.20 0.75 -8.72
C VAL A 289 3.62 0.32 -7.31
N GLY A 290 2.91 0.84 -6.30
CA GLY A 290 3.08 0.41 -4.91
C GLY A 290 2.70 -1.05 -4.72
N GLN A 291 3.58 -1.83 -4.09
CA GLN A 291 3.39 -3.28 -3.90
C GLN A 291 2.77 -3.61 -2.53
N TRP A 292 3.16 -2.91 -1.48
CA TRP A 292 2.61 -3.02 -0.11
C TRP A 292 2.82 -1.71 0.66
N GLY A 293 2.36 -1.66 1.92
CA GLY A 293 2.53 -0.51 2.81
C GLY A 293 1.79 0.75 2.35
N LEU A 294 2.30 1.90 2.72
CA LEU A 294 1.74 3.20 2.33
C LEU A 294 1.80 3.43 0.82
N GLU A 295 2.85 2.93 0.16
CA GLU A 295 3.00 3.04 -1.31
C GLU A 295 1.83 2.39 -2.05
N ALA A 296 1.40 1.18 -1.64
CA ALA A 296 0.25 0.51 -2.24
C ALA A 296 -1.08 1.12 -1.79
N ARG A 297 -1.22 1.42 -0.50
CA ARG A 297 -2.46 1.96 0.06
C ARG A 297 -2.86 3.31 -0.53
N PHE A 298 -1.87 4.15 -0.84
CA PHE A 298 -2.06 5.49 -1.39
C PHE A 298 -1.59 5.63 -2.85
N GLU A 299 -1.57 4.52 -3.59
CA GLU A 299 -1.14 4.46 -4.99
C GLU A 299 -1.75 5.57 -5.84
N SER A 300 -3.07 5.72 -5.84
CA SER A 300 -3.78 6.70 -6.68
C SER A 300 -3.42 8.16 -6.34
N ARG A 301 -3.06 8.43 -5.07
CA ARG A 301 -2.62 9.75 -4.61
C ARG A 301 -1.18 10.02 -5.02
N LEU A 302 -0.29 9.04 -4.79
CA LEU A 302 1.15 9.18 -5.00
C LEU A 302 1.52 9.15 -6.49
N ALA A 303 0.93 8.24 -7.28
CA ALA A 303 1.21 8.09 -8.69
C ALA A 303 0.56 9.18 -9.57
N GLY A 304 -0.55 9.78 -9.12
CA GLY A 304 -1.32 10.69 -9.97
C GLY A 304 -1.97 9.99 -11.17
N THR A 305 -2.19 10.72 -12.26
CA THR A 305 -2.75 10.17 -13.49
C THR A 305 -1.95 10.60 -14.71
N SER A 306 -1.77 9.69 -15.67
CA SER A 306 -0.97 9.93 -16.87
C SER A 306 -1.61 10.96 -17.80
N THR A 307 -0.80 11.82 -18.41
CA THR A 307 -1.18 12.58 -19.58
C THR A 307 -1.29 11.64 -20.77
N ARG A 308 -2.40 11.70 -21.52
CA ARG A 308 -2.64 10.91 -22.73
C ARG A 308 -2.81 11.81 -23.92
N ARG A 309 -2.26 11.40 -25.06
CA ARG A 309 -2.34 12.15 -26.32
C ARG A 309 -2.74 11.21 -27.44
N ILE A 310 -3.55 11.71 -28.36
CA ILE A 310 -3.72 11.12 -29.68
C ILE A 310 -2.78 11.88 -30.62
N VAL A 311 -1.96 11.15 -31.34
CA VAL A 311 -0.91 11.71 -32.20
C VAL A 311 -1.01 11.14 -33.61
N ILE A 312 -0.44 11.82 -34.56
CA ILE A 312 -0.06 11.28 -35.85
C ILE A 312 1.36 10.75 -35.72
N ARG A 313 1.59 9.50 -36.13
CA ARG A 313 2.91 8.90 -36.23
C ARG A 313 3.35 8.86 -37.69
N GLY A 314 4.58 9.23 -37.95
CA GLY A 314 5.23 9.08 -39.26
C GLY A 314 5.44 7.63 -39.68
N ALA A 315 6.05 7.41 -40.84
CA ALA A 315 6.43 6.09 -41.35
C ALA A 315 7.45 5.38 -40.41
N ASP A 316 8.32 6.14 -39.77
CA ASP A 316 9.30 5.69 -38.75
C ASP A 316 8.66 5.31 -37.42
N GLY A 317 7.38 5.62 -37.22
CA GLY A 317 6.63 5.39 -35.99
C GLY A 317 6.72 6.50 -34.97
N GLU A 318 7.51 7.56 -35.22
CA GLU A 318 7.64 8.68 -34.30
C GLU A 318 6.43 9.65 -34.37
N PRO A 319 6.06 10.26 -33.24
CA PRO A 319 4.98 11.25 -33.21
C PRO A 319 5.36 12.53 -33.95
N THR A 320 4.63 12.88 -35.00
CA THR A 320 4.85 14.09 -35.79
C THR A 320 3.88 15.23 -35.44
N ALA A 321 2.69 14.92 -34.92
CA ALA A 321 1.70 15.93 -34.52
C ALA A 321 0.81 15.40 -33.38
N THR A 322 0.35 16.32 -32.52
CA THR A 322 -0.67 16.02 -31.50
C THR A 322 -2.03 16.50 -31.99
N LEU A 323 -3.03 15.59 -31.94
CA LEU A 323 -4.42 15.86 -32.32
C LEU A 323 -5.31 16.14 -31.12
N LEU A 324 -5.10 15.41 -30.04
CA LEU A 324 -5.80 15.59 -28.76
C LEU A 324 -4.81 15.41 -27.60
N ARG A 325 -4.95 16.24 -26.57
CA ARG A 325 -4.24 16.08 -25.29
C ARG A 325 -5.26 16.04 -24.16
N ARG A 326 -5.18 14.98 -23.35
CA ARG A 326 -5.88 14.87 -22.08
C ARG A 326 -4.84 14.99 -20.97
N PRO A 327 -4.79 16.13 -20.27
CA PRO A 327 -3.81 16.31 -19.21
C PRO A 327 -4.07 15.35 -18.06
N GLY A 328 -3.03 14.75 -17.54
CA GLY A 328 -3.05 13.99 -16.29
C GLY A 328 -2.97 14.93 -15.08
N ARG A 329 -2.99 14.34 -13.90
CA ARG A 329 -2.78 15.03 -12.63
C ARG A 329 -1.46 14.55 -12.02
N LYS A 330 -0.67 15.48 -11.50
CA LYS A 330 0.53 15.16 -10.73
C LYS A 330 0.15 14.39 -9.47
N GLY A 331 1.03 13.49 -9.03
CA GLY A 331 0.93 12.88 -7.72
C GLY A 331 0.95 13.94 -6.61
N GLN A 332 0.36 13.60 -5.48
CA GLN A 332 0.33 14.45 -4.28
C GLN A 332 1.10 13.77 -3.17
N SER A 333 1.99 14.50 -2.52
CA SER A 333 2.79 13.98 -1.42
C SER A 333 1.91 13.49 -0.26
N LEU A 334 2.37 12.45 0.41
CA LEU A 334 1.75 11.90 1.60
C LEU A 334 2.58 12.31 2.82
N ARG A 335 2.04 13.22 3.63
CA ARG A 335 2.69 13.66 4.87
C ARG A 335 2.35 12.72 6.00
N THR A 336 3.37 12.14 6.60
CA THR A 336 3.27 11.26 7.78
C THR A 336 3.64 12.02 9.05
N THR A 337 3.31 11.43 10.20
CA THR A 337 3.76 11.90 11.52
C THR A 337 5.12 11.33 11.92
N ILE A 338 5.73 10.49 11.10
CA ILE A 338 7.03 9.88 11.37
C ILE A 338 8.09 10.95 11.57
N ASP A 339 8.86 10.81 12.64
CA ASP A 339 10.07 11.58 12.90
C ASP A 339 11.28 10.74 12.46
N ARG A 340 12.08 11.29 11.56
CA ARG A 340 13.23 10.57 10.98
C ARG A 340 14.25 10.14 12.04
N ASN A 341 14.51 10.97 13.04
CA ASN A 341 15.50 10.68 14.06
C ASN A 341 14.98 9.60 15.03
N VAL A 342 13.71 9.70 15.41
CA VAL A 342 13.05 8.69 16.26
C VAL A 342 12.96 7.35 15.52
N GLN A 343 12.63 7.37 14.22
CA GLN A 343 12.62 6.15 13.40
C GLN A 343 14.01 5.52 13.30
N GLN A 344 15.05 6.32 13.06
CA GLN A 344 16.43 5.83 13.01
C GLN A 344 16.88 5.26 14.35
N ALA A 345 16.51 5.88 15.47
CA ALA A 345 16.79 5.35 16.81
C ALA A 345 16.09 4.00 17.06
N ALA A 346 14.84 3.86 16.62
CA ALA A 346 14.08 2.60 16.72
C ALA A 346 14.74 1.46 15.92
N GLU A 347 15.21 1.73 14.71
CA GLU A 347 15.92 0.76 13.88
C GLU A 347 17.29 0.38 14.44
N THR A 348 18.03 1.37 14.92
CA THR A 348 19.32 1.17 15.59
C THR A 348 19.16 0.32 16.85
N ALA A 349 18.11 0.56 17.62
CA ALA A 349 17.81 -0.21 18.84
C ALA A 349 17.54 -1.68 18.55
N LEU A 350 16.83 -1.97 17.47
CA LEU A 350 16.60 -3.36 17.03
C LEU A 350 17.89 -4.02 16.53
N GLY A 351 18.81 -3.26 15.91
CA GLY A 351 20.06 -3.79 15.37
C GLY A 351 19.86 -4.87 14.30
N PRO A 352 20.93 -5.61 13.94
CA PRO A 352 20.91 -6.65 12.89
C PRO A 352 20.48 -8.01 13.46
N ARG A 353 19.37 -8.05 14.21
CA ARG A 353 18.85 -9.30 14.80
C ARG A 353 18.03 -10.09 13.79
N ARG A 354 18.08 -11.40 13.90
CA ARG A 354 17.24 -12.33 13.12
C ARG A 354 15.91 -12.63 13.80
N ASP A 355 15.81 -12.40 15.12
CA ASP A 355 14.58 -12.61 15.87
C ASP A 355 13.52 -11.63 15.43
N LYS A 356 12.28 -12.10 15.40
CA LYS A 356 11.12 -11.26 15.12
C LYS A 356 10.91 -10.29 16.26
N ALA A 357 10.96 -9.00 15.94
CA ALA A 357 10.85 -7.93 16.92
C ALA A 357 10.23 -6.67 16.32
N ALA A 358 9.67 -5.83 17.18
CA ALA A 358 9.11 -4.54 16.79
C ALA A 358 9.38 -3.46 17.84
N VAL A 359 9.53 -2.22 17.37
CA VAL A 359 9.55 -1.00 18.19
C VAL A 359 8.57 -0.01 17.58
N VAL A 360 7.69 0.54 18.41
CA VAL A 360 6.78 1.63 18.06
C VAL A 360 7.00 2.77 19.02
N ALA A 361 7.09 3.99 18.51
CA ALA A 361 7.15 5.20 19.33
C ALA A 361 5.99 6.14 19.00
N LEU A 362 5.38 6.71 20.04
CA LEU A 362 4.28 7.68 19.97
C LEU A 362 4.67 8.99 20.65
N GLN A 363 4.06 10.07 20.19
CA GLN A 363 4.02 11.33 20.91
C GLN A 363 2.79 11.36 21.82
N PRO A 364 2.93 11.27 23.15
CA PRO A 364 1.82 11.22 24.09
C PRO A 364 0.80 12.34 23.93
N SER A 365 1.24 13.58 23.80
CA SER A 365 0.39 14.78 23.73
C SER A 365 -0.50 14.85 22.49
N THR A 366 -0.18 14.10 21.42
CA THR A 366 -0.89 14.19 20.13
C THR A 366 -1.41 12.86 19.60
N GLY A 367 -0.85 11.74 20.05
CA GLY A 367 -1.07 10.42 19.47
C GLY A 367 -0.29 10.17 18.16
N ASP A 368 0.58 11.08 17.76
CA ASP A 368 1.33 10.95 16.52
C ASP A 368 2.31 9.76 16.61
N ILE A 369 2.28 8.89 15.60
CA ILE A 369 3.21 7.78 15.45
C ILE A 369 4.53 8.34 14.93
N LEU A 370 5.56 8.34 15.78
CA LEU A 370 6.87 8.89 15.45
C LEU A 370 7.80 7.87 14.81
N ALA A 371 7.64 6.59 15.14
CA ALA A 371 8.45 5.52 14.57
C ALA A 371 7.72 4.18 14.56
N VAL A 372 8.02 3.38 13.53
CA VAL A 372 7.54 2.00 13.35
C VAL A 372 8.70 1.18 12.78
N ALA A 373 9.33 0.36 13.59
CA ALA A 373 10.45 -0.48 13.19
C ALA A 373 10.16 -1.96 13.42
N ASN A 374 10.49 -2.79 12.44
CA ASN A 374 10.23 -4.24 12.45
C ASN A 374 11.49 -5.03 12.09
N ARG A 375 11.61 -6.24 12.63
CA ARG A 375 12.58 -7.28 12.24
C ARG A 375 11.88 -8.63 12.06
N PRO A 376 12.37 -9.47 11.15
CA PRO A 376 13.39 -9.19 10.14
C PRO A 376 12.90 -8.15 9.10
N THR A 377 13.84 -7.50 8.40
CA THR A 377 13.52 -6.38 7.47
C THR A 377 13.06 -6.83 6.09
N ASP A 378 13.19 -8.09 5.76
CA ASP A 378 12.75 -8.70 4.49
C ASP A 378 11.27 -9.13 4.52
N GLU A 379 10.65 -9.19 5.69
CA GLU A 379 9.22 -9.44 5.81
C GLU A 379 8.40 -8.16 5.56
N THR A 380 7.24 -8.33 4.92
CA THR A 380 6.30 -7.23 4.63
C THR A 380 5.24 -7.06 5.72
N PHE A 381 5.10 -8.05 6.63
CA PHE A 381 4.16 -7.99 7.74
C PHE A 381 4.59 -6.94 8.77
N ASP A 382 3.72 -5.95 9.00
CA ASP A 382 3.95 -4.91 10.01
C ASP A 382 3.55 -5.40 11.41
N ARG A 383 4.51 -6.06 12.12
CA ARG A 383 4.32 -6.58 13.48
C ARG A 383 3.95 -5.50 14.47
N ALA A 384 4.53 -4.33 14.25
CA ALA A 384 4.35 -3.19 15.13
C ALA A 384 2.90 -2.71 15.16
N ILE A 385 2.22 -2.74 14.01
CA ILE A 385 0.85 -2.23 13.86
C ILE A 385 -0.16 -3.38 13.84
N ASP A 386 0.08 -4.41 13.01
CA ASP A 386 -0.91 -5.46 12.73
C ASP A 386 -0.77 -6.71 13.61
N GLY A 387 0.34 -6.83 14.33
CA GLY A 387 0.59 -7.95 15.22
C GLY A 387 -0.46 -8.05 16.34
N ARG A 388 -0.75 -9.27 16.78
CA ARG A 388 -1.70 -9.57 17.85
C ARG A 388 -1.03 -10.53 18.82
N TYR A 389 -0.63 -10.03 19.98
CA TYR A 389 0.14 -10.78 20.97
C TYR A 389 -0.45 -10.60 22.36
N PRO A 390 -0.43 -11.60 23.22
CA PRO A 390 -0.72 -11.40 24.64
C PRO A 390 0.24 -10.36 25.21
N PRO A 391 -0.23 -9.31 25.90
CA PRO A 391 0.63 -8.26 26.44
C PRO A 391 1.39 -8.70 27.70
N GLY A 392 0.98 -9.78 28.33
CA GLY A 392 1.58 -10.25 29.56
C GLY A 392 1.59 -9.19 30.65
N SER A 393 2.60 -9.18 31.48
CA SER A 393 2.71 -8.25 32.63
C SER A 393 2.73 -6.75 32.28
N THR A 394 2.85 -6.35 31.03
CA THR A 394 2.65 -4.93 30.67
C THR A 394 1.21 -4.48 30.89
N PHE A 395 0.26 -5.42 30.83
CA PHE A 395 -1.16 -5.16 31.13
C PHE A 395 -1.40 -4.84 32.61
N LYS A 396 -0.46 -5.13 33.51
CA LYS A 396 -0.56 -4.79 34.93
C LYS A 396 -0.69 -3.28 35.19
N VAL A 397 -0.31 -2.43 34.23
CA VAL A 397 -0.59 -1.00 34.28
C VAL A 397 -2.12 -0.77 34.34
N ILE A 398 -2.88 -1.46 33.50
CA ILE A 398 -4.35 -1.39 33.44
C ILE A 398 -4.97 -2.06 34.65
N SER A 399 -4.47 -3.23 35.04
CA SER A 399 -4.95 -3.94 36.24
C SER A 399 -4.75 -3.09 37.51
N THR A 400 -3.63 -2.37 37.60
CA THR A 400 -3.35 -1.45 38.70
C THR A 400 -4.32 -0.27 38.69
N ALA A 401 -4.56 0.35 37.55
CA ALA A 401 -5.55 1.43 37.45
C ALA A 401 -6.95 0.97 37.92
N ALA A 402 -7.38 -0.23 37.52
CA ALA A 402 -8.64 -0.80 37.97
C ALA A 402 -8.66 -1.05 39.49
N LEU A 403 -7.55 -1.54 40.05
CA LEU A 403 -7.42 -1.78 41.49
C LEU A 403 -7.37 -0.48 42.31
N LEU A 404 -6.70 0.56 41.81
CA LEU A 404 -6.68 1.88 42.44
C LEU A 404 -8.10 2.47 42.51
N ARG A 405 -8.88 2.33 41.43
CA ARG A 405 -10.29 2.73 41.38
C ARG A 405 -11.18 1.94 42.35
N ASP A 406 -10.80 0.70 42.68
CA ASP A 406 -11.43 -0.15 43.72
C ASP A 406 -10.92 0.16 45.13
N GLY A 407 -10.07 1.19 45.29
CA GLY A 407 -9.58 1.64 46.60
C GLY A 407 -8.34 0.92 47.13
N LEU A 408 -7.63 0.12 46.30
CA LEU A 408 -6.33 -0.46 46.71
C LEU A 408 -5.30 0.68 46.83
N LYS A 409 -4.53 0.65 47.92
CA LYS A 409 -3.40 1.57 48.14
C LYS A 409 -2.09 0.90 47.77
N THR A 410 -1.12 1.68 47.29
CA THR A 410 0.22 1.16 46.95
C THR A 410 1.00 0.62 48.16
N THR A 411 0.61 1.05 49.36
CA THR A 411 1.16 0.61 50.64
C THR A 411 0.47 -0.62 51.23
N ASP A 412 -0.67 -1.05 50.67
CA ASP A 412 -1.37 -2.25 51.14
C ASP A 412 -0.48 -3.47 50.95
N THR A 413 -0.40 -4.28 51.98
CA THR A 413 0.39 -5.51 51.96
C THR A 413 -0.35 -6.59 51.19
N VAL A 414 0.28 -7.12 50.14
CA VAL A 414 -0.23 -8.22 49.31
C VAL A 414 0.76 -9.36 49.34
N ALA A 415 0.26 -10.59 49.43
CA ALA A 415 1.12 -11.78 49.42
C ALA A 415 1.55 -12.11 47.98
N CYS A 416 2.85 -12.33 47.81
CA CYS A 416 3.49 -12.83 46.58
C CYS A 416 4.09 -14.24 46.84
N PRO A 417 3.27 -15.29 47.01
CA PRO A 417 3.76 -16.66 47.13
C PRO A 417 4.26 -17.16 45.76
N LYS A 418 5.09 -18.21 45.77
CA LYS A 418 5.62 -18.85 44.57
C LYS A 418 4.52 -19.29 43.60
N THR A 419 3.43 -19.81 44.14
CA THR A 419 2.26 -20.28 43.38
C THR A 419 0.96 -19.95 44.10
N ILE A 420 -0.13 -19.83 43.34
CA ILE A 420 -1.50 -19.69 43.88
C ILE A 420 -2.46 -20.48 42.99
N THR A 421 -3.47 -21.12 43.58
CA THR A 421 -4.50 -21.85 42.82
C THR A 421 -5.81 -21.04 42.79
N ILE A 422 -6.36 -20.80 41.63
CA ILE A 422 -7.66 -20.15 41.42
C ILE A 422 -8.50 -21.06 40.52
N GLY A 423 -9.70 -21.43 40.96
CA GLY A 423 -10.62 -22.28 40.17
C GLY A 423 -9.99 -23.58 39.66
N GLY A 424 -9.10 -24.18 40.47
CA GLY A 424 -8.37 -25.42 40.12
C GLY A 424 -7.13 -25.21 39.24
N LYS A 425 -6.89 -24.02 38.70
CA LYS A 425 -5.69 -23.70 37.92
C LYS A 425 -4.61 -23.09 38.80
N GLN A 426 -3.40 -23.66 38.74
CA GLN A 426 -2.23 -23.11 39.41
C GLN A 426 -1.60 -21.99 38.56
N PHE A 427 -1.38 -20.83 39.18
CA PHE A 427 -0.62 -19.71 38.65
C PHE A 427 0.73 -19.62 39.38
N LYS A 428 1.77 -19.18 38.68
CA LYS A 428 3.15 -19.08 39.20
C LYS A 428 3.77 -17.73 38.83
N ASN A 429 4.76 -17.32 39.58
CA ASN A 429 5.63 -16.21 39.19
C ASN A 429 6.66 -16.68 38.17
N PHE A 430 7.25 -15.74 37.46
CA PHE A 430 8.34 -16.02 36.54
C PHE A 430 9.52 -16.62 37.32
N GLU A 431 10.14 -17.68 36.78
CA GLU A 431 11.25 -18.42 37.43
C GLU A 431 10.98 -18.87 38.86
N GLY A 432 9.73 -18.84 39.32
CA GLY A 432 9.36 -19.32 40.66
C GLY A 432 9.74 -18.37 41.79
N GLU A 433 9.93 -17.08 41.49
CA GLU A 433 10.19 -16.05 42.50
C GLU A 433 9.05 -15.92 43.52
N ALA A 434 9.40 -15.51 44.74
CA ALA A 434 8.46 -15.22 45.82
C ALA A 434 9.00 -14.05 46.65
N ALA A 435 8.17 -13.04 46.91
CA ALA A 435 8.55 -11.88 47.71
C ALA A 435 7.95 -11.90 49.13
N GLY A 436 7.10 -12.89 49.42
CA GLY A 436 6.37 -12.93 50.68
C GLY A 436 5.22 -11.90 50.71
N ALA A 437 4.96 -11.35 51.89
CA ALA A 437 3.97 -10.30 52.08
C ALA A 437 4.66 -8.94 52.05
N VAL A 438 4.49 -8.20 50.95
CA VAL A 438 5.16 -6.91 50.69
C VAL A 438 4.14 -5.83 50.28
N PRO A 439 4.50 -4.54 50.31
CA PRO A 439 3.65 -3.50 49.78
C PRO A 439 3.33 -3.74 48.28
N PHE A 440 2.12 -3.43 47.86
CA PHE A 440 1.70 -3.59 46.44
C PHE A 440 2.62 -2.88 45.46
N SER A 441 3.24 -1.76 45.88
CA SER A 441 4.27 -1.07 45.08
C SER A 441 5.46 -1.96 44.72
N THR A 442 5.88 -2.82 45.66
CA THR A 442 6.94 -3.82 45.43
C THR A 442 6.48 -4.92 44.49
N ASP A 443 5.26 -5.44 44.65
CA ASP A 443 4.65 -6.42 43.74
C ASP A 443 4.57 -5.90 42.31
N PHE A 444 4.24 -4.63 42.14
CA PHE A 444 4.22 -3.99 40.82
C PHE A 444 5.63 -3.88 40.23
N ALA A 445 6.60 -3.39 41.01
CA ALA A 445 7.98 -3.19 40.58
C ALA A 445 8.65 -4.50 40.17
N GLN A 446 8.46 -5.56 40.97
CA GLN A 446 8.97 -6.92 40.74
C GLN A 446 8.07 -7.75 39.83
N SER A 447 6.93 -7.19 39.43
CA SER A 447 5.98 -7.85 38.51
C SER A 447 5.40 -9.18 39.03
N CYS A 448 5.12 -9.29 40.35
CA CYS A 448 4.57 -10.48 40.96
C CYS A 448 3.24 -10.92 40.34
N ASN A 449 3.18 -12.12 39.72
CA ASN A 449 1.95 -12.62 39.10
C ASN A 449 0.91 -13.02 40.14
N THR A 450 1.36 -13.77 41.17
CA THR A 450 0.47 -14.36 42.18
C THR A 450 -0.24 -13.29 43.03
N ALA A 451 0.42 -12.15 43.30
CA ALA A 451 -0.20 -11.00 43.94
C ALA A 451 -1.36 -10.45 43.07
N PHE A 452 -1.11 -10.15 41.80
CA PHE A 452 -2.14 -9.65 40.90
C PHE A 452 -3.30 -10.62 40.68
N VAL A 453 -3.00 -11.92 40.50
CA VAL A 453 -4.01 -12.97 40.34
C VAL A 453 -4.90 -13.08 41.59
N SER A 454 -4.35 -12.94 42.79
CA SER A 454 -5.11 -12.99 44.05
C SER A 454 -6.14 -11.87 44.19
N LEU A 455 -5.83 -10.71 43.60
CA LEU A 455 -6.66 -9.51 43.63
C LEU A 455 -7.82 -9.51 42.60
N ALA A 456 -7.85 -10.50 41.70
CA ALA A 456 -8.90 -10.60 40.68
C ALA A 456 -10.31 -10.65 41.25
N LYS A 457 -10.48 -11.25 42.44
CA LYS A 457 -11.76 -11.36 43.13
C LYS A 457 -12.33 -10.02 43.61
N ARG A 458 -11.50 -8.98 43.74
CA ARG A 458 -11.94 -7.63 44.14
C ARG A 458 -12.71 -6.93 43.03
N LEU A 459 -12.37 -7.22 41.77
CA LEU A 459 -12.86 -6.48 40.64
C LEU A 459 -14.13 -7.10 40.04
N PRO A 460 -15.13 -6.28 39.61
CA PRO A 460 -16.20 -6.73 38.74
C PRO A 460 -15.67 -7.35 37.44
N ALA A 461 -16.46 -8.25 36.85
CA ALA A 461 -16.04 -9.03 35.67
C ALA A 461 -15.61 -8.16 34.47
N ASP A 462 -16.21 -6.99 34.31
CA ASP A 462 -15.96 -6.05 33.22
C ASP A 462 -15.00 -4.89 33.58
N ALA A 463 -14.50 -4.83 34.82
CA ALA A 463 -13.66 -3.72 35.28
C ALA A 463 -12.38 -3.56 34.44
N LEU A 464 -11.71 -4.66 34.10
CA LEU A 464 -10.51 -4.62 33.26
C LEU A 464 -10.83 -4.15 31.85
N THR A 465 -11.97 -4.57 31.27
CA THR A 465 -12.40 -4.16 29.93
C THR A 465 -12.70 -2.66 29.88
N ARG A 466 -13.44 -2.14 30.88
CA ARG A 466 -13.72 -0.69 30.98
C ARG A 466 -12.44 0.11 31.17
N THR A 467 -11.59 -0.28 32.11
CA THR A 467 -10.31 0.40 32.35
C THR A 467 -9.42 0.36 31.12
N ALA A 468 -9.27 -0.81 30.48
CA ALA A 468 -8.50 -0.96 29.25
C ALA A 468 -8.98 0.00 28.13
N HIS A 469 -10.30 0.22 28.04
CA HIS A 469 -10.90 1.15 27.10
C HIS A 469 -10.46 2.60 27.34
N ASP A 470 -10.28 3.02 28.60
CA ASP A 470 -9.75 4.35 28.92
C ASP A 470 -8.29 4.53 28.47
N PHE A 471 -7.53 3.44 28.43
CA PHE A 471 -6.15 3.38 27.91
C PHE A 471 -6.08 3.08 26.40
N GLY A 472 -7.23 3.06 25.70
CA GLY A 472 -7.31 2.88 24.26
C GLY A 472 -7.38 1.42 23.78
N LEU A 473 -7.24 0.44 24.68
CA LEU A 473 -7.37 -0.97 24.29
C LEU A 473 -8.84 -1.33 24.01
N GLY A 474 -9.09 -2.05 22.93
CA GLY A 474 -10.44 -2.38 22.48
C GLY A 474 -11.14 -1.26 21.69
N ARG A 475 -10.56 -0.05 21.57
CA ARG A 475 -11.08 1.05 20.75
C ARG A 475 -10.75 0.91 19.26
N THR A 476 -9.70 0.19 18.95
CA THR A 476 -9.26 -0.07 17.58
C THR A 476 -9.09 -1.57 17.35
N ARG A 477 -8.94 -1.97 16.10
CA ARG A 477 -8.63 -3.37 15.76
C ARG A 477 -7.26 -3.83 16.28
N ALA A 478 -6.44 -2.91 16.81
CA ALA A 478 -5.10 -3.20 17.30
C ALA A 478 -5.08 -4.00 18.62
N SER A 479 -6.22 -4.13 19.30
CA SER A 479 -6.30 -4.85 20.58
C SER A 479 -7.71 -5.36 20.88
N GLN A 480 -7.78 -6.39 21.74
CA GLN A 480 -9.00 -6.94 22.32
C GLN A 480 -8.81 -7.22 23.80
N VAL A 481 -9.77 -6.81 24.63
CA VAL A 481 -9.81 -7.04 26.06
C VAL A 481 -11.25 -7.45 26.43
N PRO A 482 -11.65 -8.70 26.16
CA PRO A 482 -12.98 -9.19 26.50
C PRO A 482 -13.10 -9.36 28.02
N PRO A 483 -14.33 -9.24 28.58
CA PRO A 483 -14.57 -9.57 29.98
C PRO A 483 -14.29 -11.06 30.26
N GLY A 484 -13.77 -11.35 31.44
CA GLY A 484 -13.51 -12.73 31.86
C GLY A 484 -14.80 -13.48 32.18
N THR A 485 -14.94 -14.71 31.68
CA THR A 485 -16.16 -15.52 31.81
C THR A 485 -16.24 -16.26 33.15
N ASP A 486 -15.08 -16.63 33.73
CA ASP A 486 -14.99 -17.33 34.99
C ASP A 486 -13.81 -16.82 35.86
N SER A 487 -13.61 -17.41 37.04
CA SER A 487 -12.57 -16.98 37.99
C SER A 487 -11.16 -17.17 37.44
N VAL A 488 -10.91 -18.22 36.68
CA VAL A 488 -9.60 -18.53 36.09
C VAL A 488 -9.26 -17.53 35.00
N GLU A 489 -10.20 -17.23 34.12
CA GLU A 489 -10.01 -16.28 33.04
C GLU A 489 -9.82 -14.86 33.58
N ARG A 490 -10.60 -14.45 34.60
CA ARG A 490 -10.42 -13.14 35.26
C ARG A 490 -9.05 -13.04 35.95
N ALA A 491 -8.61 -14.10 36.61
CA ALA A 491 -7.28 -14.16 37.24
C ALA A 491 -6.16 -14.05 36.17
N ALA A 492 -6.26 -14.79 35.08
CA ALA A 492 -5.31 -14.71 33.97
C ALA A 492 -5.30 -13.32 33.29
N ALA A 493 -6.45 -12.70 33.18
CA ALA A 493 -6.59 -11.34 32.61
C ALA A 493 -5.84 -10.28 33.43
N MET A 494 -5.75 -10.43 34.77
CA MET A 494 -5.00 -9.51 35.64
C MET A 494 -3.51 -9.41 35.26
N ILE A 495 -2.98 -10.41 34.60
CA ILE A 495 -1.57 -10.48 34.17
C ILE A 495 -1.43 -10.43 32.63
N GLY A 496 -2.48 -9.96 31.92
CA GLY A 496 -2.45 -9.77 30.46
C GLY A 496 -2.38 -11.07 29.66
N GLN A 497 -2.96 -12.13 30.21
CA GLN A 497 -3.11 -13.45 29.60
C GLN A 497 -4.59 -13.69 29.21
N ALA A 498 -5.03 -14.91 29.10
CA ALA A 498 -6.35 -15.32 28.63
C ALA A 498 -6.59 -14.91 27.17
N ARG A 499 -7.72 -14.27 26.88
CA ARG A 499 -8.10 -13.84 25.52
C ARG A 499 -7.65 -12.41 25.18
N ILE A 500 -6.79 -11.79 26.02
CA ILE A 500 -6.29 -10.44 25.79
C ILE A 500 -5.20 -10.48 24.73
N VAL A 501 -5.36 -9.65 23.70
CA VAL A 501 -4.34 -9.45 22.65
C VAL A 501 -4.19 -7.96 22.33
N ALA A 502 -2.96 -7.56 22.05
CA ALA A 502 -2.62 -6.20 21.65
C ALA A 502 -1.45 -6.17 20.67
N SER A 503 -1.44 -5.17 19.80
CA SER A 503 -0.25 -4.86 18.99
C SER A 503 0.75 -4.03 19.80
N PRO A 504 2.03 -3.98 19.39
CA PRO A 504 2.99 -3.03 19.94
C PRO A 504 2.49 -1.58 19.92
N LEU A 505 1.81 -1.16 18.85
CA LEU A 505 1.19 0.16 18.76
C LEU A 505 0.16 0.40 19.87
N ALA A 506 -0.71 -0.58 20.12
CA ALA A 506 -1.71 -0.46 21.18
C ALA A 506 -1.05 -0.39 22.57
N MET A 507 0.02 -1.15 22.80
CA MET A 507 0.77 -1.11 24.07
C MET A 507 1.63 0.15 24.23
N ALA A 508 2.12 0.75 23.14
CA ALA A 508 2.70 2.09 23.17
C ALA A 508 1.65 3.12 23.57
N GLY A 509 0.39 2.96 23.12
CA GLY A 509 -0.75 3.76 23.54
C GLY A 509 -1.03 3.71 25.03
N VAL A 510 -0.85 2.55 25.67
CA VAL A 510 -0.97 2.42 27.14
C VAL A 510 0.10 3.25 27.86
N ALA A 511 1.37 3.16 27.45
CA ALA A 511 2.44 3.98 28.01
C ALA A 511 2.21 5.48 27.75
N SER A 512 1.74 5.81 26.55
CA SER A 512 1.37 7.16 26.13
C SER A 512 0.26 7.77 27.01
N THR A 513 -0.76 6.96 27.34
CA THR A 513 -1.86 7.38 28.22
C THR A 513 -1.36 7.72 29.63
N VAL A 514 -0.42 6.94 30.18
CA VAL A 514 0.18 7.27 31.48
C VAL A 514 1.07 8.52 31.37
N ALA A 515 1.77 8.71 30.25
CA ALA A 515 2.61 9.89 30.06
C ALA A 515 1.79 11.20 29.96
N ASP A 516 0.69 11.22 29.20
CA ASP A 516 -0.12 12.43 28.96
C ASP A 516 -1.28 12.60 29.96
N GLY A 517 -1.83 11.48 30.48
CA GLY A 517 -3.02 11.48 31.32
C GLY A 517 -4.31 11.18 30.60
N ARG A 518 -4.28 11.01 29.29
CA ARG A 518 -5.39 10.52 28.46
C ARG A 518 -4.90 9.78 27.23
N TRP A 519 -5.72 8.91 26.70
CA TRP A 519 -5.44 8.25 25.44
C TRP A 519 -5.72 9.18 24.26
N HIS A 520 -4.83 9.19 23.27
CA HIS A 520 -5.01 9.81 21.98
C HIS A 520 -5.08 8.74 20.89
N LEU A 521 -5.99 8.92 19.92
CA LEU A 521 -6.05 8.03 18.76
C LEU A 521 -4.72 8.07 18.00
N PRO A 522 -4.03 6.92 17.83
CA PRO A 522 -2.78 6.91 17.08
C PRO A 522 -2.96 7.40 15.64
N ARG A 523 -2.13 8.33 15.22
CA ARG A 523 -2.16 8.99 13.92
C ARG A 523 -0.87 8.72 13.16
N LEU A 524 -0.99 8.31 11.92
CA LEU A 524 0.14 8.08 11.02
C LEU A 524 0.27 9.20 9.97
N LEU A 525 -0.85 9.78 9.56
CA LEU A 525 -0.89 10.86 8.60
C LEU A 525 -1.30 12.17 9.28
N ASP A 526 -0.77 13.28 8.78
CA ASP A 526 -1.17 14.62 9.23
C ASP A 526 -2.69 14.85 9.07
N SER A 527 -3.29 14.24 8.05
CA SER A 527 -4.72 14.29 7.76
C SER A 527 -5.58 13.34 8.61
N ASP A 528 -4.99 12.46 9.41
CA ASP A 528 -5.77 11.54 10.23
C ASP A 528 -6.56 12.28 11.31
N PRO A 529 -7.76 11.79 11.67
CA PRO A 529 -8.61 12.46 12.67
C PRO A 529 -7.94 12.47 14.05
N ARG A 530 -8.21 13.53 14.82
CA ARG A 530 -7.84 13.62 16.23
C ARG A 530 -9.00 13.15 17.08
N SER A 531 -8.74 12.27 18.02
CA SER A 531 -9.72 11.82 19.02
C SER A 531 -9.01 11.46 20.31
N THR A 532 -9.65 11.70 21.43
CA THR A 532 -9.09 11.44 22.75
C THR A 532 -10.04 10.60 23.60
N GLY A 533 -9.49 9.84 24.51
CA GLY A 533 -10.22 9.20 25.59
C GLY A 533 -10.52 10.15 26.77
N PRO A 534 -11.15 9.66 27.82
CA PRO A 534 -11.32 10.41 29.06
C PRO A 534 -9.97 10.70 29.71
N SER A 535 -9.90 11.76 30.48
CA SER A 535 -8.73 12.04 31.34
C SER A 535 -8.73 11.06 32.51
N LEU A 536 -7.56 10.52 32.83
CA LEU A 536 -7.36 9.74 34.04
C LEU A 536 -7.43 10.66 35.28
N PRO A 537 -7.92 10.18 36.42
CA PRO A 537 -7.83 10.91 37.68
C PRO A 537 -6.37 11.27 38.04
N VAL A 538 -6.14 12.47 38.55
CA VAL A 538 -4.78 12.99 38.81
C VAL A 538 -4.00 12.08 39.77
N ASP A 539 -4.66 11.61 40.84
CA ASP A 539 -4.00 10.74 41.84
C ASP A 539 -3.67 9.36 41.25
N GLU A 540 -4.57 8.80 40.42
CA GLU A 540 -4.33 7.54 39.69
C GLU A 540 -3.12 7.70 38.76
N LEU A 541 -3.08 8.79 38.00
CA LEU A 541 -2.01 9.07 37.06
C LEU A 541 -0.66 9.23 37.76
N THR A 542 -0.61 10.03 38.84
CA THR A 542 0.60 10.23 39.65
C THR A 542 1.11 8.91 40.23
N THR A 543 0.19 8.10 40.74
CA THR A 543 0.51 6.77 41.28
C THR A 543 1.06 5.85 40.21
N LEU A 544 0.42 5.77 39.03
CA LEU A 544 0.91 4.93 37.92
C LEU A 544 2.31 5.36 37.44
N ARG A 545 2.56 6.66 37.30
CA ARG A 545 3.90 7.19 36.94
C ARG A 545 4.94 6.79 37.96
N THR A 546 4.66 6.94 39.27
CA THR A 546 5.55 6.52 40.36
C THR A 546 5.84 5.02 40.32
N LEU A 547 4.81 4.19 40.17
CA LEU A 547 4.95 2.74 40.07
C LEU A 547 5.74 2.34 38.80
N MET A 548 5.49 2.93 37.65
CA MET A 548 6.26 2.64 36.44
C MET A 548 7.71 3.13 36.55
N ARG A 549 7.96 4.20 37.31
CA ARG A 549 9.33 4.66 37.60
C ARG A 549 10.06 3.65 38.49
N SER A 550 9.40 3.10 39.52
CA SER A 550 10.01 2.07 40.42
C SER A 550 10.44 0.81 39.70
N VAL A 551 9.75 0.41 38.61
CA VAL A 551 10.19 -0.71 37.75
C VAL A 551 11.57 -0.45 37.16
N VAL A 552 11.89 0.79 36.82
CA VAL A 552 13.19 1.18 36.23
C VAL A 552 14.24 1.40 37.30
N THR A 553 13.88 1.95 38.46
CA THR A 553 14.86 2.27 39.52
C THR A 553 15.26 1.08 40.38
N SER A 554 14.35 0.16 40.67
CA SER A 554 14.55 -0.97 41.60
C SER A 554 13.84 -2.26 41.22
N GLY A 555 13.16 -2.29 40.07
CA GLY A 555 12.39 -3.44 39.61
C GLY A 555 13.00 -4.17 38.43
N THR A 556 12.11 -4.80 37.65
CA THR A 556 12.48 -5.67 36.51
C THR A 556 13.01 -4.91 35.30
N GLY A 557 12.98 -3.56 35.28
CA GLY A 557 13.39 -2.70 34.18
C GLY A 557 14.70 -1.94 34.40
N THR A 558 15.54 -2.32 35.32
CA THR A 558 16.78 -1.63 35.71
C THR A 558 17.79 -1.43 34.59
N ALA A 559 17.69 -2.15 33.46
CA ALA A 559 18.49 -1.87 32.28
C ALA A 559 18.34 -0.41 31.78
N LEU A 560 17.21 0.25 32.07
CA LEU A 560 16.98 1.65 31.70
C LEU A 560 17.40 2.66 32.77
N ALA A 561 17.88 2.23 33.93
CA ALA A 561 18.31 3.14 35.01
C ALA A 561 19.48 4.05 34.59
N VAL A 562 20.28 3.62 33.63
CA VAL A 562 21.43 4.37 33.09
C VAL A 562 21.04 5.38 31.98
N VAL A 563 19.78 5.37 31.53
CA VAL A 563 19.30 6.30 30.51
C VAL A 563 19.08 7.69 31.14
N PRO A 564 19.64 8.76 30.57
CA PRO A 564 19.41 10.11 31.09
C PRO A 564 17.93 10.51 31.09
N GLY A 565 17.51 11.21 32.14
CA GLY A 565 16.13 11.65 32.34
C GLY A 565 15.25 10.62 33.07
N GLU A 566 14.00 11.01 33.32
CA GLU A 566 13.05 10.17 34.06
C GLU A 566 12.33 9.17 33.14
N VAL A 567 12.96 8.03 32.90
CA VAL A 567 12.27 6.94 32.19
C VAL A 567 11.42 6.16 33.16
N ALA A 568 10.14 5.98 32.82
CA ALA A 568 9.22 5.09 33.53
C ALA A 568 8.72 4.00 32.58
N GLY A 569 8.54 2.77 33.07
CA GLY A 569 8.15 1.67 32.18
C GLY A 569 7.63 0.44 32.90
N LYS A 570 7.28 -0.59 32.12
CA LYS A 570 6.83 -1.90 32.63
C LYS A 570 7.32 -3.00 31.72
N THR A 571 7.96 -4.01 32.30
CA THR A 571 8.32 -5.27 31.62
C THR A 571 7.10 -6.16 31.45
N GLY A 572 7.13 -7.00 30.42
CA GLY A 572 6.16 -8.06 30.22
C GLY A 572 6.82 -9.33 29.69
N THR A 573 6.36 -10.45 30.18
CA THR A 573 6.68 -11.77 29.66
C THR A 573 5.35 -12.50 29.47
N ALA A 574 5.03 -12.85 28.23
CA ALA A 574 3.75 -13.45 27.89
C ALA A 574 3.98 -14.86 27.35
N GLU A 575 3.50 -15.88 28.09
CA GLU A 575 3.54 -17.27 27.64
C GLU A 575 2.57 -17.51 26.49
N PHE A 576 2.97 -18.33 25.51
CA PHE A 576 2.12 -18.77 24.39
C PHE A 576 2.49 -20.17 23.91
N GLY A 577 1.55 -20.82 23.22
CA GLY A 577 1.73 -22.19 22.72
C GLY A 577 1.58 -23.24 23.81
N GLY A 578 1.70 -24.52 23.41
CA GLY A 578 1.50 -25.68 24.28
C GLY A 578 2.79 -26.40 24.72
N GLY A 579 3.95 -25.75 24.58
CA GLY A 579 5.24 -26.34 24.99
C GLY A 579 5.44 -26.42 26.52
N ASN A 580 6.39 -27.24 26.96
CA ASN A 580 6.80 -27.31 28.38
C ASN A 580 8.33 -27.16 28.49
N PRO A 581 8.84 -25.99 28.90
CA PRO A 581 8.12 -24.76 29.20
C PRO A 581 7.49 -24.11 27.92
N PRO A 582 6.42 -23.33 28.09
CA PRO A 582 5.82 -22.60 26.94
C PRO A 582 6.79 -21.54 26.41
N ALA A 583 6.69 -21.23 25.12
CA ALA A 583 7.43 -20.12 24.55
C ALA A 583 6.92 -18.79 25.13
N THR A 584 7.77 -17.76 25.12
CA THR A 584 7.44 -16.45 25.69
C THR A 584 7.65 -15.33 24.68
N HIS A 585 6.77 -14.32 24.68
CA HIS A 585 7.01 -13.01 24.09
C HIS A 585 7.56 -12.07 25.16
N ALA A 586 8.66 -11.39 24.86
CA ALA A 586 9.23 -10.39 25.74
C ALA A 586 8.74 -8.99 25.34
N TRP A 587 8.26 -8.23 26.32
CA TRP A 587 7.72 -6.90 26.15
C TRP A 587 8.40 -5.88 27.06
N PHE A 588 8.46 -4.65 26.58
CA PHE A 588 8.74 -3.48 27.40
C PHE A 588 7.94 -2.28 26.89
N ILE A 589 7.18 -1.64 27.76
CA ILE A 589 6.56 -0.36 27.47
C ILE A 589 7.15 0.72 28.35
N ALA A 590 7.38 1.91 27.82
CA ALA A 590 7.99 3.00 28.58
C ALA A 590 7.61 4.36 28.01
N PHE A 591 7.85 5.39 28.82
CA PHE A 591 7.81 6.76 28.38
C PHE A 591 8.92 7.59 29.04
N ARG A 592 9.29 8.70 28.39
CA ARG A 592 10.18 9.74 28.89
C ARG A 592 9.70 11.08 28.32
N GLY A 593 9.19 11.96 29.19
CA GLY A 593 8.55 13.21 28.73
C GLY A 593 7.44 12.92 27.71
N ASP A 594 7.45 13.62 26.60
CA ASP A 594 6.46 13.49 25.51
C ASP A 594 6.86 12.44 24.45
N LEU A 595 7.44 11.34 24.90
CA LEU A 595 7.81 10.21 24.05
C LEU A 595 7.49 8.88 24.76
N ALA A 596 6.59 8.09 24.17
CA ALA A 596 6.23 6.76 24.62
C ALA A 596 6.70 5.69 23.62
N VAL A 597 7.10 4.52 24.10
CA VAL A 597 7.61 3.41 23.29
C VAL A 597 7.07 2.06 23.76
N ALA A 598 6.81 1.17 22.82
CA ALA A 598 6.64 -0.25 23.07
C ALA A 598 7.65 -1.06 22.27
N VAL A 599 8.24 -2.03 22.94
CA VAL A 599 9.16 -3.02 22.39
C VAL A 599 8.55 -4.40 22.53
N LEU A 600 8.55 -5.17 21.45
CA LEU A 600 8.21 -6.58 21.40
C LEU A 600 9.39 -7.38 20.85
N VAL A 601 9.73 -8.50 21.48
CA VAL A 601 10.61 -9.53 20.93
C VAL A 601 9.85 -10.86 20.96
N GLU A 602 9.51 -11.40 19.78
CA GLU A 602 8.86 -12.71 19.68
C GLU A 602 9.83 -13.81 20.11
N LYS A 603 9.32 -14.78 20.85
CA LYS A 603 10.13 -15.90 21.41
C LYS A 603 11.36 -15.41 22.20
N GLY A 604 11.25 -14.22 22.83
CA GLY A 604 12.25 -13.68 23.74
C GLY A 604 12.19 -14.36 25.11
N SER A 605 13.29 -14.32 25.89
CA SER A 605 13.35 -14.95 27.20
C SER A 605 12.44 -14.27 28.23
N SER A 606 12.70 -13.00 28.55
CA SER A 606 11.87 -12.19 29.44
C SER A 606 11.88 -10.72 29.00
N GLY A 607 10.91 -9.95 29.51
CA GLY A 607 10.84 -8.50 29.25
C GLY A 607 12.10 -7.76 29.69
N GLY A 608 12.63 -8.11 30.88
CA GLY A 608 13.85 -7.51 31.41
C GLY A 608 15.10 -7.86 30.62
N ALA A 609 15.23 -9.12 30.19
CA ALA A 609 16.44 -9.61 29.51
C ALA A 609 16.45 -9.33 28.01
N ALA A 610 15.29 -9.37 27.31
CA ALA A 610 15.24 -9.26 25.86
C ALA A 610 14.69 -7.92 25.36
N ALA A 611 13.65 -7.35 25.98
CA ALA A 611 12.98 -6.14 25.49
C ALA A 611 13.51 -4.86 26.15
N ALA A 612 13.80 -4.86 27.46
CA ALA A 612 14.34 -3.69 28.16
C ALA A 612 15.68 -3.21 27.58
N PRO A 613 16.67 -4.07 27.20
CA PRO A 613 17.89 -3.61 26.54
C PRO A 613 17.63 -2.97 25.15
N VAL A 614 16.58 -3.37 24.44
CA VAL A 614 16.18 -2.71 23.18
C VAL A 614 15.64 -1.31 23.47
N ALA A 615 14.77 -1.18 24.49
CA ALA A 615 14.25 0.13 24.91
C ALA A 615 15.39 1.06 25.41
N GLN A 616 16.36 0.51 26.15
CA GLN A 616 17.57 1.25 26.57
C GLN A 616 18.32 1.82 25.34
N ARG A 617 18.66 0.98 24.36
CA ARG A 617 19.32 1.40 23.12
C ARG A 617 18.51 2.44 22.37
N PHE A 618 17.18 2.29 22.33
CA PHE A 618 16.30 3.26 21.71
C PHE A 618 16.45 4.65 22.31
N PHE A 619 16.29 4.77 23.63
CA PHE A 619 16.43 6.06 24.32
C PHE A 619 17.84 6.64 24.26
N THR A 620 18.87 5.79 24.22
CA THR A 620 20.28 6.21 24.10
C THR A 620 20.61 6.68 22.68
N ALA A 621 19.98 6.12 21.65
CA ALA A 621 20.21 6.50 20.25
C ALA A 621 19.45 7.77 19.83
N LEU A 622 18.55 8.28 20.67
CA LEU A 622 17.88 9.57 20.41
C LEU A 622 18.87 10.71 20.54
N PRO A 623 18.76 11.74 19.68
CA PRO A 623 19.53 12.97 19.86
C PRO A 623 19.34 13.53 21.26
N ALA A 624 20.39 14.11 21.82
CA ALA A 624 20.25 14.88 23.04
C ALA A 624 19.17 15.96 22.78
N GLN A 625 18.17 16.04 23.64
CA GLN A 625 17.18 17.11 23.55
C GLN A 625 17.94 18.42 23.81
N ALA A 626 17.92 19.28 22.79
CA ALA A 626 18.43 20.66 22.91
C ALA A 626 17.49 21.49 23.80
#